data_5c68362497385d146f23bb44754fb6fb
#
_entry.id   5c68362497385d146f23bb44754fb6fb
#
_cell.length_a   1.000
_cell.length_b   1.000
_cell.length_c   1.000
_cell.angle_alpha   90.00
_cell.angle_beta   90.00
_cell.angle_gamma   90.00
#
_symmetry.space_group_name_H-M   'P 1'
#
loop_
_entity.id
_entity.type
_entity.pdbx_description
1 polymer ?
#
loop_
_entity_poly.entity_id
_entity_poly.type
_entity_poly.pdbx_seq_one_letter_code
_entity_poly.pdbx_strand_id
1 'polypeptide(L)'
;MSSETLHEKAEILGEQVIDTHRAIVSLMEELEAVDWYNQRAKATTNPELRAILEHNRDEEKEHAAMVLEWLRRTDAKFAQHLKTFLFTDRPITGIEQVEIHGGGNGANGDAGAPVADGSLGIGSLRSAGGDK
;
A
#
# COMPACT_ATOMS: atom_id res chain seq x y z
N MET A 1 1.34 6.37 -24.54
CA MET A 1 0.51 5.21 -24.17
C MET A 1 -0.10 5.41 -22.81
N SER A 2 -1.39 5.24 -22.72
CA SER A 2 -2.09 5.37 -21.45
C SER A 2 -1.95 4.08 -20.66
N SER A 3 -1.51 4.18 -19.40
CA SER A 3 -1.42 3.03 -18.50
C SER A 3 -2.79 2.48 -18.09
N GLU A 4 -3.84 3.20 -18.41
CA GLU A 4 -5.21 2.84 -18.07
C GLU A 4 -5.83 1.81 -19.00
N THR A 5 -5.21 1.59 -20.16
CA THR A 5 -5.74 0.67 -21.16
C THR A 5 -4.97 -0.65 -21.17
N LEU A 6 -5.64 -1.71 -21.62
CA LEU A 6 -4.98 -2.98 -21.84
C LEU A 6 -4.01 -2.87 -23.01
N HIS A 7 -2.86 -3.48 -22.90
CA HIS A 7 -1.82 -3.50 -23.94
C HIS A 7 -1.87 -4.77 -24.77
N GLU A 8 -2.60 -5.77 -24.32
CA GLU A 8 -2.78 -7.04 -25.01
C GLU A 8 -4.26 -7.38 -25.09
N LYS A 9 -4.62 -8.35 -25.91
CA LYS A 9 -6.02 -8.75 -26.09
C LYS A 9 -6.56 -9.38 -24.80
N ALA A 10 -7.77 -8.98 -24.42
CA ALA A 10 -8.42 -9.48 -23.21
C ALA A 10 -8.50 -11.01 -23.18
N GLU A 11 -8.74 -11.64 -24.33
CA GLU A 11 -8.87 -13.09 -24.42
C GLU A 11 -7.56 -13.82 -24.08
N ILE A 12 -6.42 -13.15 -24.28
CA ILE A 12 -5.11 -13.69 -23.99
C ILE A 12 -4.77 -13.51 -22.50
N LEU A 13 -5.18 -12.38 -21.92
CA LEU A 13 -4.83 -12.01 -20.55
C LEU A 13 -5.54 -12.87 -19.51
N GLY A 14 -6.80 -13.14 -19.71
CA GLY A 14 -7.62 -13.84 -18.74
C GLY A 14 -8.07 -12.93 -17.58
N GLU A 15 -9.04 -13.44 -16.82
CA GLU A 15 -9.72 -12.64 -15.80
C GLU A 15 -8.80 -12.17 -14.67
N GLN A 16 -7.86 -13.01 -14.24
CA GLN A 16 -6.96 -12.66 -13.13
C GLN A 16 -6.08 -11.46 -13.49
N VAL A 17 -5.52 -11.45 -14.70
CA VAL A 17 -4.69 -10.33 -15.14
C VAL A 17 -5.54 -9.08 -15.34
N ILE A 18 -6.75 -9.23 -15.84
CA ILE A 18 -7.65 -8.10 -16.04
C ILE A 18 -8.07 -7.51 -14.68
N ASP A 19 -8.38 -8.32 -13.69
CA ASP A 19 -8.70 -7.83 -12.36
C ASP A 19 -7.51 -7.14 -11.70
N THR A 20 -6.31 -7.70 -11.89
CA THR A 20 -5.09 -7.05 -11.40
C THR A 20 -4.91 -5.68 -12.07
N HIS A 21 -5.19 -5.59 -13.38
CA HIS A 21 -5.16 -4.33 -14.08
C HIS A 21 -6.16 -3.33 -13.50
N ARG A 22 -7.39 -3.77 -13.23
CA ARG A 22 -8.42 -2.91 -12.62
C ARG A 22 -7.98 -2.38 -11.26
N ALA A 23 -7.37 -3.24 -10.46
CA ALA A 23 -6.85 -2.85 -9.15
C ALA A 23 -5.70 -1.84 -9.27
N ILE A 24 -4.77 -2.09 -10.18
CA ILE A 24 -3.63 -1.19 -10.38
C ILE A 24 -4.10 0.18 -10.86
N VAL A 25 -4.99 0.22 -11.84
CA VAL A 25 -5.53 1.49 -12.33
C VAL A 25 -6.26 2.23 -11.22
N SER A 26 -7.05 1.51 -10.43
CA SER A 26 -7.74 2.11 -9.28
C SER A 26 -6.75 2.72 -8.29
N LEU A 27 -5.69 1.98 -7.96
CA LEU A 27 -4.66 2.50 -7.06
C LEU A 27 -3.99 3.75 -7.62
N MET A 28 -3.71 3.77 -8.93
CA MET A 28 -3.15 4.95 -9.59
C MET A 28 -4.09 6.14 -9.47
N GLU A 29 -5.38 5.95 -9.68
CA GLU A 29 -6.38 7.00 -9.58
C GLU A 29 -6.49 7.55 -8.16
N GLU A 30 -6.46 6.68 -7.14
CA GLU A 30 -6.50 7.11 -5.75
C GLU A 30 -5.26 7.93 -5.38
N LEU A 31 -4.08 7.48 -5.80
CA LEU A 31 -2.84 8.22 -5.54
C LEU A 31 -2.82 9.55 -6.26
N GLU A 32 -3.32 9.61 -7.48
CA GLU A 32 -3.45 10.85 -8.23
C GLU A 32 -4.40 11.81 -7.51
N ALA A 33 -5.51 11.30 -7.00
CA ALA A 33 -6.46 12.12 -6.24
C ALA A 33 -5.85 12.65 -4.95
N VAL A 34 -5.08 11.84 -4.23
CA VAL A 34 -4.33 12.29 -3.04
C VAL A 34 -3.45 13.48 -3.40
N ASP A 35 -2.69 13.38 -4.48
CA ASP A 35 -1.78 14.43 -4.91
C ASP A 35 -2.53 15.71 -5.27
N TRP A 36 -3.58 15.60 -6.06
CA TRP A 36 -4.34 16.75 -6.51
C TRP A 36 -5.06 17.46 -5.37
N TYR A 37 -5.70 16.72 -4.46
CA TYR A 37 -6.34 17.32 -3.29
C TYR A 37 -5.31 17.98 -2.39
N ASN A 38 -4.15 17.37 -2.22
CA ASN A 38 -3.08 17.94 -1.41
C ASN A 38 -2.60 19.29 -1.97
N GLN A 39 -2.41 19.37 -3.29
CA GLN A 39 -2.03 20.61 -3.94
C GLN A 39 -3.10 21.68 -3.80
N ARG A 40 -4.36 21.33 -4.03
CA ARG A 40 -5.48 22.25 -3.91
C ARG A 40 -5.64 22.77 -2.48
N ALA A 41 -5.52 21.89 -1.50
CA ALA A 41 -5.60 22.27 -0.10
C ALA A 41 -4.48 23.26 0.27
N LYS A 42 -3.29 23.06 -0.26
CA LYS A 42 -2.16 23.96 -0.02
C LYS A 42 -2.37 25.31 -0.69
N ALA A 43 -2.97 25.33 -1.86
CA ALA A 43 -3.12 26.54 -2.67
C ALA A 43 -4.27 27.43 -2.21
N THR A 44 -5.36 26.88 -1.72
CA THR A 44 -6.53 27.68 -1.34
C THR A 44 -6.28 28.53 -0.10
N THR A 45 -6.81 29.73 -0.11
CA THR A 45 -6.80 30.62 1.07
C THR A 45 -8.08 30.52 1.89
N ASN A 46 -9.08 29.80 1.40
CA ASN A 46 -10.35 29.64 2.10
C ASN A 46 -10.23 28.48 3.11
N PRO A 47 -10.38 28.75 4.42
CA PRO A 47 -10.18 27.71 5.43
C PRO A 47 -11.25 26.60 5.39
N GLU A 48 -12.49 26.94 5.07
CA GLU A 48 -13.55 25.95 4.98
C GLU A 48 -13.33 25.00 3.79
N LEU A 49 -12.98 25.55 2.63
CA LEU A 49 -12.66 24.75 1.46
C LEU A 49 -11.42 23.87 1.71
N ARG A 50 -10.41 24.42 2.38
CA ARG A 50 -9.22 23.64 2.73
C ARG A 50 -9.58 22.42 3.57
N ALA A 51 -10.43 22.61 4.58
CA ALA A 51 -10.85 21.51 5.43
C ALA A 51 -11.53 20.38 4.62
N ILE A 52 -12.37 20.75 3.66
CA ILE A 52 -13.02 19.77 2.78
C ILE A 52 -11.98 19.04 1.92
N LEU A 53 -11.05 19.78 1.34
CA LEU A 53 -10.02 19.20 0.46
C LEU A 53 -9.08 18.27 1.23
N GLU A 54 -8.71 18.64 2.44
CA GLU A 54 -7.89 17.80 3.30
C GLU A 54 -8.63 16.52 3.72
N HIS A 55 -9.90 16.64 4.03
CA HIS A 55 -10.74 15.50 4.35
C HIS A 55 -10.80 14.52 3.17
N ASN A 56 -11.08 15.02 1.98
CA ASN A 56 -11.14 14.20 0.78
C ASN A 56 -9.79 13.54 0.48
N ARG A 57 -8.70 14.30 0.60
CA ARG A 57 -7.35 13.76 0.44
C ARG A 57 -7.11 12.55 1.36
N ASP A 58 -7.50 12.68 2.60
CA ASP A 58 -7.23 11.64 3.60
C ASP A 58 -8.11 10.40 3.37
N GLU A 59 -9.33 10.59 2.86
CA GLU A 59 -10.16 9.45 2.44
C GLU A 59 -9.56 8.72 1.25
N GLU A 60 -8.97 9.44 0.28
CA GLU A 60 -8.32 8.77 -0.85
C GLU A 60 -7.10 7.95 -0.42
N LYS A 61 -6.43 8.34 0.65
CA LYS A 61 -5.36 7.52 1.23
C LYS A 61 -5.90 6.20 1.77
N GLU A 62 -7.07 6.23 2.40
CA GLU A 62 -7.73 5.01 2.86
C GLU A 62 -8.09 4.11 1.69
N HIS A 63 -8.67 4.68 0.62
CA HIS A 63 -9.03 3.94 -0.57
C HIS A 63 -7.80 3.29 -1.22
N ALA A 64 -6.71 4.03 -1.33
CA ALA A 64 -5.46 3.51 -1.85
C ALA A 64 -4.96 2.32 -1.02
N ALA A 65 -5.04 2.43 0.30
CA ALA A 65 -4.61 1.36 1.19
C ALA A 65 -5.45 0.09 1.00
N MET A 66 -6.76 0.25 0.78
CA MET A 66 -7.65 -0.89 0.53
C MET A 66 -7.27 -1.65 -0.73
N VAL A 67 -7.02 -0.93 -1.82
CA VAL A 67 -6.63 -1.56 -3.08
C VAL A 67 -5.25 -2.21 -2.96
N LEU A 68 -4.32 -1.54 -2.29
CA LEU A 68 -2.99 -2.09 -2.06
C LEU A 68 -3.05 -3.41 -1.29
N GLU A 69 -3.91 -3.51 -0.30
CA GLU A 69 -4.09 -4.74 0.45
C GLU A 69 -4.68 -5.86 -0.42
N TRP A 70 -5.60 -5.53 -1.32
CA TRP A 70 -6.13 -6.52 -2.27
C TRP A 70 -5.01 -7.05 -3.16
N LEU A 71 -4.16 -6.17 -3.68
CA LEU A 71 -3.00 -6.56 -4.49
C LEU A 71 -2.06 -7.47 -3.69
N ARG A 72 -1.80 -7.12 -2.44
CA ARG A 72 -0.96 -7.93 -1.57
C ARG A 72 -1.51 -9.34 -1.41
N ARG A 73 -2.81 -9.48 -1.22
CA ARG A 73 -3.45 -10.79 -1.02
C ARG A 73 -3.44 -11.66 -2.27
N THR A 74 -3.43 -11.02 -3.45
CA THR A 74 -3.54 -11.76 -4.71
C THR A 74 -2.21 -12.01 -5.39
N ASP A 75 -1.12 -11.38 -4.93
CA ASP A 75 0.20 -11.48 -5.55
C ASP A 75 1.24 -11.79 -4.49
N ALA A 76 1.75 -13.02 -4.51
CA ALA A 76 2.70 -13.49 -3.50
C ALA A 76 4.03 -12.73 -3.53
N LYS A 77 4.48 -12.31 -4.71
CA LYS A 77 5.72 -11.56 -4.85
C LYS A 77 5.57 -10.14 -4.32
N PHE A 78 4.44 -9.52 -4.61
CA PHE A 78 4.11 -8.21 -4.07
C PHE A 78 4.03 -8.28 -2.54
N ALA A 79 3.36 -9.31 -2.01
CA ALA A 79 3.26 -9.52 -0.56
C ALA A 79 4.62 -9.65 0.09
N GLN A 80 5.55 -10.36 -0.55
CA GLN A 80 6.91 -10.52 -0.05
C GLN A 80 7.62 -9.17 0.08
N HIS A 81 7.56 -8.36 -0.97
CA HIS A 81 8.22 -7.05 -0.96
C HIS A 81 7.57 -6.08 0.03
N LEU A 82 6.25 -6.06 0.10
CA LEU A 82 5.56 -5.22 1.08
C LEU A 82 5.96 -5.60 2.51
N LYS A 83 6.06 -6.90 2.79
CA LYS A 83 6.48 -7.37 4.11
C LYS A 83 7.91 -6.93 4.46
N THR A 84 8.78 -6.90 3.46
CA THR A 84 10.17 -6.49 3.64
C THR A 84 10.32 -5.01 3.96
N PHE A 85 9.59 -4.16 3.26
CA PHE A 85 9.80 -2.71 3.34
C PHE A 85 8.84 -1.98 4.25
N LEU A 86 7.58 -2.41 4.35
CA LEU A 86 6.56 -1.69 5.10
C LEU A 86 6.76 -1.84 6.61
N PHE A 87 6.39 -0.79 7.33
CA PHE A 87 6.44 -0.73 8.79
C PHE A 87 7.85 -0.89 9.36
N THR A 88 8.85 -0.50 8.57
CA THR A 88 10.25 -0.46 9.01
C THR A 88 10.66 0.98 9.29
N ASP A 89 11.72 1.16 10.06
CA ASP A 89 12.27 2.47 10.39
C ASP A 89 13.72 2.64 9.93
N ARG A 90 14.28 1.62 9.28
CA ARG A 90 15.65 1.66 8.75
C ARG A 90 15.66 2.36 7.39
N PRO A 91 16.80 2.84 6.92
CA PRO A 91 16.89 3.40 5.57
C PRO A 91 16.43 2.40 4.53
N ILE A 92 15.49 2.81 3.66
CA ILE A 92 14.84 1.91 2.71
C ILE A 92 15.83 1.25 1.77
N THR A 93 16.78 2.01 1.22
CA THR A 93 17.81 1.46 0.34
C THR A 93 18.74 0.50 1.05
N GLY A 94 18.96 0.69 2.34
CA GLY A 94 19.72 -0.24 3.16
C GLY A 94 19.03 -1.58 3.33
N ILE A 95 17.71 -1.56 3.46
CA ILE A 95 16.91 -2.79 3.55
C ILE A 95 17.04 -3.60 2.27
N GLU A 96 16.95 -2.95 1.11
CA GLU A 96 17.11 -3.60 -0.19
C GLU A 96 18.47 -4.28 -0.30
N GLN A 97 19.56 -3.62 0.11
CA GLN A 97 20.90 -4.18 0.06
C GLN A 97 21.04 -5.45 0.92
N VAL A 98 20.43 -5.46 2.09
CA VAL A 98 20.43 -6.65 2.95
C VAL A 98 19.65 -7.80 2.30
N GLU A 99 18.53 -7.51 1.69
CA GLU A 99 17.73 -8.51 0.97
C GLU A 99 18.51 -9.14 -0.19
N ILE A 100 19.18 -8.33 -0.99
CA ILE A 100 19.97 -8.81 -2.14
C ILE A 100 21.15 -9.66 -1.67
N HIS A 101 21.87 -9.23 -0.63
CA HIS A 101 23.05 -9.94 -0.14
C HIS A 101 22.69 -11.10 0.80
N GLY A 102 21.53 -11.04 1.46
CA GLY A 102 21.06 -12.11 2.32
C GLY A 102 20.41 -13.27 1.58
N GLY A 103 19.98 -13.07 0.35
CA GLY A 103 19.28 -14.08 -0.43
C GLY A 103 20.12 -15.25 -0.93
N GLY A 104 21.44 -15.18 -0.77
CA GLY A 104 22.33 -16.22 -1.23
C GLY A 104 22.61 -17.35 -0.25
N ASN A 105 22.17 -17.24 0.99
CA ASN A 105 22.51 -18.21 2.02
C ASN A 105 21.28 -18.67 2.80
N GLY A 106 20.19 -18.86 2.12
CA GLY A 106 18.90 -19.15 2.77
C GLY A 106 18.66 -20.56 3.20
N ALA A 107 19.67 -21.40 3.32
CA ALA A 107 19.42 -22.82 3.57
C ALA A 107 19.26 -23.20 5.06
N ASN A 108 19.53 -22.32 5.99
CA ASN A 108 19.37 -22.62 7.40
C ASN A 108 18.78 -21.41 8.14
N GLY A 109 17.61 -21.04 7.72
CA GLY A 109 16.85 -20.10 8.50
C GLY A 109 16.25 -20.80 9.68
N ASP A 110 16.91 -20.73 10.79
CA ASP A 110 16.19 -20.94 12.02
C ASP A 110 15.10 -19.87 12.05
N ALA A 111 13.90 -20.31 11.86
CA ALA A 111 12.74 -19.46 11.89
C ALA A 111 12.43 -19.00 13.34
N GLY A 112 13.42 -18.91 14.14
CA GLY A 112 13.25 -18.57 15.53
C GLY A 112 12.98 -17.12 15.82
N ALA A 113 12.70 -16.32 14.86
CA ALA A 113 12.30 -14.96 15.15
C ALA A 113 10.80 -14.91 15.39
N PRO A 114 10.37 -14.74 16.61
CA PRO A 114 8.97 -14.47 16.85
C PRO A 114 8.68 -13.08 16.34
N VAL A 115 8.14 -13.06 15.18
CA VAL A 115 7.80 -11.81 14.54
C VAL A 115 6.42 -11.35 15.02
N ALA A 116 6.05 -11.79 16.15
CA ALA A 116 4.71 -11.56 16.64
C ALA A 116 4.44 -10.12 17.01
N ASP A 117 5.42 -9.29 16.90
CA ASP A 117 5.28 -7.97 17.46
C ASP A 117 4.62 -6.96 16.57
N GLY A 118 4.74 -7.16 15.28
CA GLY A 118 4.25 -6.15 14.35
C GLY A 118 2.78 -5.88 14.43
N SER A 119 2.02 -6.83 14.85
CA SER A 119 0.58 -6.68 14.94
C SER A 119 0.09 -6.17 16.29
N LEU A 120 0.98 -6.09 17.24
CA LEU A 120 0.58 -5.74 18.60
C LEU A 120 0.02 -4.32 18.71
N GLY A 121 0.48 -3.44 17.88
CA GLY A 121 -0.03 -2.08 17.88
C GLY A 121 -1.50 -1.99 17.55
N ILE A 122 -1.99 -2.87 16.71
CA ILE A 122 -3.39 -2.85 16.28
C ILE A 122 -4.30 -3.41 17.37
N GLY A 123 -3.82 -4.41 18.08
CA GLY A 123 -4.61 -5.02 19.16
C GLY A 123 -4.86 -4.09 20.32
N SER A 124 -3.95 -3.20 20.62
CA SER A 124 -4.07 -2.31 21.76
C SER A 124 -5.08 -1.20 21.57
N LEU A 125 -5.43 -0.89 20.32
CA LEU A 125 -6.41 0.14 20.04
C LEU A 125 -7.86 -0.30 20.30
N ARG A 126 -8.08 -1.60 20.45
CA ARG A 126 -9.43 -2.12 20.65
C ARG A 126 -9.89 -2.12 22.10
N SER A 127 -8.99 -1.98 23.03
CA SER A 127 -9.33 -2.06 24.44
C SER A 127 -9.75 -0.75 25.07
N ALA A 128 -9.69 0.34 24.32
CA ALA A 128 -10.04 1.65 24.86
C ALA A 128 -11.53 2.01 24.72
N GLY A 129 -12.34 1.09 24.23
CA GLY A 129 -13.72 1.40 23.92
C GLY A 129 -14.76 0.66 24.75
N GLY A 130 -14.45 0.29 25.95
CA GLY A 130 -15.43 -0.40 26.71
C GLY A 130 -15.43 0.00 28.16
N ASP A 131 -16.22 0.96 28.49
CA ASP A 131 -16.97 0.93 29.74
C ASP A 131 -17.48 2.30 30.09
N LYS A 132 -18.72 2.43 30.02
CA LYS A 132 -19.73 3.03 30.91
C LYS A 132 -20.80 3.67 30.13
#